data_ec214773a1169196ec261b2d556c2156
#
_entry.id   ec214773a1169196ec261b2d556c2156
#
_cell.length_a   1.000
_cell.length_b   1.000
_cell.length_c   1.000
_cell.angle_alpha   90.00
_cell.angle_beta   90.00
_cell.angle_gamma   90.00
#
_symmetry.space_group_name_H-M   'P 1'
#
loop_
_entity.id
_entity.type
_entity.pdbx_description
1 polymer ?
#
loop_
_entity_poly.entity_id
_entity_poly.type
_entity_poly.pdbx_seq_one_letter_code
_entity_poly.pdbx_strand_id
1 'polypeptide(L)'
;ETKYAYMYTYKYPTEDVPEGGTPAYVENLKKESYGYNLDVTVLGIDDDNPYFPIATADKKNEIVISSAAAQKFGVKVGDKLVLSDEVNERDYAFTVKNIVHFTSGVYVFLDRDVMQELFDQEDDYYNVVFADHALDIDNGRLYATVSKDNVAESSQIFTDMMGPMVVMLVAISALIFMIVMY
;
A
#
# COMPACT_ATOMS: atom_id res chain seq x y z
N GLU A 1 -9.90 6.84 4.46
CA GLU A 1 -9.03 8.02 4.40
C GLU A 1 -7.81 7.76 5.28
N THR A 2 -6.59 7.89 4.74
CA THR A 2 -5.36 7.67 5.50
C THR A 2 -5.23 8.74 6.59
N LYS A 3 -4.99 8.32 7.83
CA LYS A 3 -4.91 9.23 8.99
C LYS A 3 -3.55 9.89 9.15
N TYR A 4 -2.48 9.30 8.59
CA TYR A 4 -1.12 9.88 8.63
C TYR A 4 -0.97 11.03 7.62
N ALA A 5 -0.11 12.00 7.92
CA ALA A 5 0.26 13.08 7.02
C ALA A 5 1.53 12.76 6.22
N TYR A 6 2.44 12.00 6.83
CA TYR A 6 3.74 11.64 6.26
C TYR A 6 4.00 10.14 6.39
N MET A 7 4.61 9.57 5.34
CA MET A 7 5.15 8.21 5.34
C MET A 7 6.61 8.28 4.87
N TYR A 8 7.51 7.84 5.70
CA TYR A 8 8.94 7.78 5.43
C TYR A 8 9.36 6.34 5.21
N THR A 9 9.92 6.03 4.04
CA THR A 9 10.46 4.71 3.73
C THR A 9 11.97 4.76 3.81
N TYR A 10 12.58 3.89 4.60
CA TYR A 10 14.01 3.81 4.81
C TYR A 10 14.69 2.94 3.74
N LYS A 11 15.96 3.28 3.40
CA LYS A 11 16.82 2.45 2.53
C LYS A 11 17.30 1.19 3.25
N TYR A 12 17.56 1.34 4.54
CA TYR A 12 18.09 0.29 5.40
C TYR A 12 17.32 0.31 6.71
N PRO A 13 17.16 -0.85 7.36
CA PRO A 13 16.55 -0.92 8.67
C PRO A 13 17.30 -0.03 9.66
N THR A 14 16.60 0.49 10.62
CA THR A 14 17.16 1.33 11.68
C THR A 14 16.52 0.92 13.00
N GLU A 15 17.32 0.96 14.08
CA GLU A 15 16.85 0.60 15.43
C GLU A 15 16.17 1.78 16.12
N ASP A 16 16.51 3.02 15.73
CA ASP A 16 16.01 4.23 16.39
C ASP A 16 14.77 4.78 15.68
N VAL A 17 13.62 4.69 16.32
CA VAL A 17 12.39 5.33 15.86
C VAL A 17 12.46 6.83 16.16
N PRO A 18 12.29 7.72 15.17
CA PRO A 18 12.26 9.16 15.39
C PRO A 18 11.13 9.56 16.35
N GLU A 19 11.38 10.58 17.19
CA GLU A 19 10.37 11.12 18.09
C GLU A 19 9.12 11.58 17.29
N GLY A 20 7.95 11.13 17.70
CA GLY A 20 6.67 11.40 17.00
C GLY A 20 6.40 10.50 15.80
N GLY A 21 7.30 9.58 15.49
CA GLY A 21 7.11 8.57 14.44
C GLY A 21 6.51 7.27 14.97
N THR A 22 5.68 6.63 14.17
CA THR A 22 5.13 5.29 14.43
C THR A 22 5.72 4.31 13.44
N PRO A 23 6.49 3.30 13.90
CA PRO A 23 7.14 2.35 13.02
C PRO A 23 6.15 1.37 12.41
N ALA A 24 6.50 0.87 11.23
CA ALA A 24 5.81 -0.22 10.56
C ALA A 24 6.78 -0.99 9.66
N TYR A 25 6.39 -2.20 9.30
CA TYR A 25 7.15 -3.03 8.38
C TYR A 25 6.37 -3.25 7.09
N VAL A 26 6.95 -2.93 5.94
CA VAL A 26 6.32 -3.06 4.62
C VAL A 26 7.12 -4.01 3.74
N GLU A 27 6.43 -4.96 3.14
CA GLU A 27 6.93 -5.80 2.05
C GLU A 27 5.99 -5.73 0.84
N ASN A 28 6.56 -5.90 -0.35
CA ASN A 28 5.79 -5.97 -1.57
C ASN A 28 5.84 -7.40 -2.12
N LEU A 29 4.71 -8.05 -2.09
CA LEU A 29 4.53 -9.37 -2.67
C LEU A 29 3.73 -9.28 -3.97
N LYS A 30 3.66 -10.39 -4.68
CA LYS A 30 2.88 -10.51 -5.91
C LYS A 30 1.71 -11.46 -5.74
N LYS A 31 0.61 -11.14 -6.39
CA LYS A 31 -0.51 -12.06 -6.58
C LYS A 31 -0.69 -12.31 -8.06
N GLU A 32 -0.48 -13.54 -8.47
CA GLU A 32 -0.84 -13.94 -9.83
C GLU A 32 -2.38 -13.93 -9.97
N SER A 33 -2.86 -13.22 -10.97
CA SER A 33 -4.27 -13.15 -11.30
C SER A 33 -4.44 -13.01 -12.81
N TYR A 34 -5.13 -13.97 -13.44
CA TYR A 34 -5.37 -14.00 -14.90
C TYR A 34 -4.10 -13.85 -15.76
N GLY A 35 -2.98 -14.43 -15.32
CA GLY A 35 -1.70 -14.37 -16.03
C GLY A 35 -0.91 -13.07 -15.83
N TYR A 36 -1.32 -12.21 -14.89
CA TYR A 36 -0.61 -11.00 -14.51
C TYR A 36 -0.19 -11.08 -13.04
N ASN A 37 1.03 -10.60 -12.75
CA ASN A 37 1.50 -10.43 -11.39
C ASN A 37 1.10 -9.05 -10.89
N LEU A 38 0.22 -9.02 -9.92
CA LEU A 38 -0.29 -7.78 -9.31
C LEU A 38 0.44 -7.51 -7.99
N ASP A 39 0.88 -6.26 -7.80
CA ASP A 39 1.51 -5.83 -6.56
C ASP A 39 0.52 -5.85 -5.40
N VAL A 40 0.98 -6.39 -4.28
CA VAL A 40 0.27 -6.44 -3.01
C VAL A 40 1.20 -5.89 -1.93
N THR A 41 0.80 -4.81 -1.30
CA THR A 41 1.53 -4.25 -0.18
C THR A 41 1.16 -5.01 1.10
N VAL A 42 2.13 -5.66 1.71
CA VAL A 42 1.99 -6.30 3.02
C VAL A 42 2.49 -5.33 4.07
N LEU A 43 1.64 -4.97 5.02
CA LEU A 43 1.91 -3.98 6.06
C LEU A 43 1.83 -4.65 7.43
N GLY A 44 2.98 -4.74 8.10
CA GLY A 44 3.11 -5.13 9.50
C GLY A 44 2.93 -3.92 10.41
N ILE A 45 1.96 -3.98 11.30
CA ILE A 45 1.59 -2.90 12.22
C ILE A 45 1.43 -3.44 13.63
N ASP A 46 1.73 -2.60 14.61
CA ASP A 46 1.47 -2.89 16.01
C ASP A 46 -0.03 -2.64 16.33
N ASP A 47 -0.56 -3.32 17.33
CA ASP A 47 -1.97 -3.23 17.73
C ASP A 47 -2.39 -1.81 18.15
N ASP A 48 -1.45 -1.01 18.65
CA ASP A 48 -1.66 0.37 19.09
C ASP A 48 -1.40 1.42 18.01
N ASN A 49 -1.21 0.99 16.74
CA ASN A 49 -0.93 1.90 15.64
C ASN A 49 -2.08 2.91 15.43
N PRO A 50 -1.84 4.23 15.64
CA PRO A 50 -2.89 5.23 15.62
C PRO A 50 -3.43 5.51 14.21
N TYR A 51 -2.66 5.16 13.17
CA TYR A 51 -3.00 5.42 11.77
C TYR A 51 -3.79 4.27 11.13
N PHE A 52 -3.57 3.06 11.62
CA PHE A 52 -4.23 1.84 11.16
C PHE A 52 -4.83 1.10 12.35
N PRO A 53 -5.98 1.53 12.87
CA PRO A 53 -6.66 0.86 13.99
C PRO A 53 -7.32 -0.43 13.49
N ILE A 54 -6.50 -1.39 13.10
CA ILE A 54 -6.90 -2.67 12.52
C ILE A 54 -6.42 -3.77 13.46
N ALA A 55 -7.36 -4.56 13.99
CA ALA A 55 -7.00 -5.76 14.72
C ALA A 55 -6.41 -6.79 13.74
N THR A 56 -5.12 -7.02 13.85
CA THR A 56 -4.39 -7.98 13.02
C THR A 56 -4.64 -9.42 13.46
N ALA A 57 -4.04 -10.38 12.78
CA ALA A 57 -4.11 -11.78 13.13
C ALA A 57 -2.80 -12.21 13.82
N ASP A 58 -2.93 -12.95 14.93
CA ASP A 58 -1.80 -13.42 15.73
C ASP A 58 -1.06 -14.65 15.12
N LYS A 59 -1.61 -15.20 14.04
CA LYS A 59 -1.05 -16.40 13.42
C LYS A 59 -0.41 -16.08 12.08
N LYS A 60 0.76 -16.65 11.83
CA LYS A 60 1.55 -16.48 10.60
C LYS A 60 0.81 -16.81 9.29
N ASN A 61 -0.22 -17.62 9.35
CA ASN A 61 -1.00 -18.05 8.19
C ASN A 61 -2.37 -17.37 8.08
N GLU A 62 -2.69 -16.43 8.94
CA GLU A 62 -3.92 -15.66 8.92
C GLU A 62 -3.62 -14.18 8.64
N ILE A 63 -4.43 -13.57 7.78
CA ILE A 63 -4.25 -12.18 7.37
C ILE A 63 -5.56 -11.40 7.41
N VAL A 64 -5.44 -10.10 7.60
CA VAL A 64 -6.51 -9.14 7.35
C VAL A 64 -6.23 -8.45 6.03
N ILE A 65 -7.22 -8.28 5.17
CA ILE A 65 -7.04 -7.64 3.87
C ILE A 65 -7.93 -6.42 3.71
N SER A 66 -7.50 -5.50 2.83
CA SER A 66 -8.30 -4.35 2.44
C SER A 66 -9.51 -4.76 1.60
N SER A 67 -10.59 -3.99 1.67
CA SER A 67 -11.76 -4.19 0.79
C SER A 67 -11.39 -4.07 -0.69
N ALA A 68 -10.40 -3.23 -1.04
CA ALA A 68 -9.87 -3.15 -2.39
C ALA A 68 -9.19 -4.46 -2.84
N ALA A 69 -8.40 -5.10 -1.95
CA ALA A 69 -7.78 -6.40 -2.23
C ALA A 69 -8.84 -7.50 -2.37
N ALA A 70 -9.81 -7.53 -1.47
CA ALA A 70 -10.91 -8.50 -1.51
C ALA A 70 -11.70 -8.42 -2.81
N GLN A 71 -12.03 -7.21 -3.25
CA GLN A 71 -12.74 -6.98 -4.51
C GLN A 71 -11.87 -7.36 -5.73
N LYS A 72 -10.60 -6.95 -5.72
CA LYS A 72 -9.68 -7.17 -6.84
C LYS A 72 -9.40 -8.65 -7.07
N PHE A 73 -9.26 -9.43 -6.00
CA PHE A 73 -8.94 -10.87 -6.07
C PHE A 73 -10.17 -11.77 -5.97
N GLY A 74 -11.35 -11.21 -5.70
CA GLY A 74 -12.59 -11.97 -5.57
C GLY A 74 -12.60 -12.91 -4.35
N VAL A 75 -11.86 -12.59 -3.29
CA VAL A 75 -11.71 -13.42 -2.08
C VAL A 75 -12.59 -12.91 -0.94
N LYS A 76 -13.00 -13.84 -0.08
CA LYS A 76 -13.86 -13.61 1.08
C LYS A 76 -13.17 -14.09 2.36
N VAL A 77 -13.75 -13.75 3.50
CA VAL A 77 -13.30 -14.30 4.79
C VAL A 77 -13.38 -15.83 4.75
N GLY A 78 -12.29 -16.47 5.17
CA GLY A 78 -12.11 -17.93 5.14
C GLY A 78 -11.43 -18.46 3.87
N ASP A 79 -11.33 -17.66 2.81
CA ASP A 79 -10.65 -18.08 1.59
C ASP A 79 -9.11 -18.08 1.76
N LYS A 80 -8.45 -18.85 0.91
CA LYS A 80 -6.99 -18.86 0.83
C LYS A 80 -6.49 -17.83 -0.19
N LEU A 81 -5.46 -17.10 0.19
CA LEU A 81 -4.74 -16.17 -0.66
C LEU A 81 -3.27 -16.57 -0.68
N VAL A 82 -2.73 -16.87 -1.87
CA VAL A 82 -1.30 -17.13 -2.06
C VAL A 82 -0.65 -15.89 -2.63
N LEU A 83 0.42 -15.45 -1.98
CA LEU A 83 1.26 -14.33 -2.39
C LEU A 83 2.68 -14.83 -2.61
N SER A 84 3.33 -14.35 -3.66
CA SER A 84 4.67 -14.76 -4.07
C SER A 84 5.68 -13.66 -3.81
N ASP A 85 6.79 -14.04 -3.20
CA ASP A 85 8.00 -13.24 -3.13
C ASP A 85 8.91 -13.64 -4.30
N GLU A 86 8.94 -12.83 -5.34
CA GLU A 86 9.74 -13.12 -6.54
C GLU A 86 11.24 -12.99 -6.29
N VAL A 87 11.66 -12.23 -5.28
CA VAL A 87 13.08 -12.01 -4.96
C VAL A 87 13.68 -13.23 -4.27
N ASN A 88 12.93 -13.80 -3.31
CA ASN A 88 13.37 -14.95 -2.52
C ASN A 88 12.81 -16.27 -3.05
N GLU A 89 12.07 -16.25 -4.16
CA GLU A 89 11.42 -17.42 -4.78
C GLU A 89 10.58 -18.24 -3.77
N ARG A 90 9.79 -17.53 -2.94
CA ARG A 90 8.95 -18.12 -1.89
C ARG A 90 7.48 -17.77 -2.10
N ASP A 91 6.62 -18.74 -1.84
CA ASP A 91 5.17 -18.56 -1.81
C ASP A 91 4.65 -18.64 -0.38
N TYR A 92 3.80 -17.67 -0.03
CA TYR A 92 3.13 -17.60 1.25
C TYR A 92 1.63 -17.85 1.08
N ALA A 93 1.12 -18.89 1.73
CA ALA A 93 -0.30 -19.25 1.70
C ALA A 93 -0.99 -18.78 2.98
N PHE A 94 -1.89 -17.81 2.83
CA PHE A 94 -2.63 -17.23 3.93
C PHE A 94 -4.11 -17.61 3.88
N THR A 95 -4.76 -17.54 5.05
CA THR A 95 -6.23 -17.59 5.17
C THR A 95 -6.72 -16.19 5.53
N VAL A 96 -7.70 -15.68 4.81
CA VAL A 96 -8.30 -14.38 5.08
C VAL A 96 -9.14 -14.45 6.35
N LYS A 97 -8.68 -13.85 7.44
CA LYS A 97 -9.39 -13.81 8.74
C LYS A 97 -10.46 -12.72 8.76
N ASN A 98 -10.16 -11.57 8.18
CA ASN A 98 -11.07 -10.42 8.15
C ASN A 98 -10.81 -9.54 6.93
N ILE A 99 -11.81 -8.74 6.56
CA ILE A 99 -11.74 -7.73 5.50
C ILE A 99 -12.10 -6.39 6.12
N VAL A 100 -11.17 -5.43 6.04
CA VAL A 100 -11.37 -4.08 6.55
C VAL A 100 -11.72 -3.10 5.43
N HIS A 101 -12.53 -2.12 5.75
CA HIS A 101 -12.91 -1.08 4.80
C HIS A 101 -11.73 -0.14 4.54
N PHE A 102 -10.91 -0.48 3.57
CA PHE A 102 -9.79 0.32 3.10
C PHE A 102 -9.74 0.23 1.57
N THR A 103 -10.02 1.35 0.90
CA THR A 103 -10.18 1.43 -0.56
C THR A 103 -9.01 2.05 -1.29
N SER A 104 -8.06 2.64 -0.54
CA SER A 104 -6.94 3.40 -1.11
C SER A 104 -5.85 2.53 -1.74
N GLY A 105 -5.91 1.20 -1.58
CA GLY A 105 -4.93 0.29 -2.15
C GLY A 105 -5.15 -1.17 -1.82
N VAL A 106 -4.37 -2.01 -2.49
CA VAL A 106 -4.36 -3.47 -2.30
C VAL A 106 -3.41 -3.81 -1.18
N TYR A 107 -3.95 -3.88 0.04
CA TYR A 107 -3.18 -4.10 1.27
C TYR A 107 -3.54 -5.43 1.93
N VAL A 108 -2.52 -6.04 2.50
CA VAL A 108 -2.60 -7.13 3.47
C VAL A 108 -2.01 -6.62 4.77
N PHE A 109 -2.71 -6.84 5.87
CA PHE A 109 -2.29 -6.40 7.20
C PHE A 109 -1.95 -7.62 8.05
N LEU A 110 -0.81 -7.55 8.69
CA LEU A 110 -0.28 -8.51 9.65
C LEU A 110 0.15 -7.78 10.92
N ASP A 111 0.26 -8.50 12.02
CA ASP A 111 1.01 -8.05 13.16
C ASP A 111 2.49 -7.91 12.78
N ARG A 112 3.19 -6.87 13.28
CA ARG A 112 4.57 -6.58 12.90
C ARG A 112 5.53 -7.70 13.32
N ASP A 113 5.39 -8.22 14.54
CA ASP A 113 6.24 -9.29 15.06
C ASP A 113 6.03 -10.59 14.24
N VAL A 114 4.77 -10.91 13.91
CA VAL A 114 4.43 -12.04 13.04
C VAL A 114 5.07 -11.89 11.66
N MET A 115 5.09 -10.66 11.13
CA MET A 115 5.67 -10.37 9.82
C MET A 115 7.21 -10.46 9.84
N GLN A 116 7.86 -9.99 10.91
CA GLN A 116 9.30 -10.14 11.11
C GLN A 116 9.72 -11.60 11.13
N GLU A 117 9.01 -12.43 11.89
CA GLU A 117 9.23 -13.88 11.92
C GLU A 117 8.98 -14.56 10.56
N LEU A 118 7.97 -14.12 9.82
CA LEU A 118 7.61 -14.68 8.51
C LEU A 118 8.69 -14.41 7.45
N PHE A 119 9.31 -13.24 7.51
CA PHE A 119 10.34 -12.81 6.55
C PHE A 119 11.77 -12.94 7.08
N ASP A 120 11.98 -13.69 8.16
CA ASP A 120 13.30 -13.96 8.75
C ASP A 120 14.05 -12.65 9.14
N GLN A 121 13.32 -11.63 9.65
CA GLN A 121 13.90 -10.37 10.09
C GLN A 121 14.20 -10.39 11.60
N GLU A 122 15.07 -9.48 12.04
CA GLU A 122 15.39 -9.29 13.45
C GLU A 122 14.20 -8.70 14.22
N ASP A 123 14.16 -8.95 15.52
CA ASP A 123 13.19 -8.32 16.41
C ASP A 123 13.31 -6.79 16.30
N ASP A 124 12.21 -6.08 16.42
CA ASP A 124 12.12 -4.62 16.25
C ASP A 124 12.45 -4.06 14.85
N TYR A 125 12.61 -4.92 13.84
CA TYR A 125 12.80 -4.48 12.46
C TYR A 125 11.64 -3.61 11.98
N TYR A 126 11.97 -2.46 11.40
CA TYR A 126 11.02 -1.65 10.64
C TYR A 126 11.72 -0.98 9.44
N ASN A 127 10.98 -0.64 8.43
CA ASN A 127 11.47 0.05 7.23
C ASN A 127 10.60 1.23 6.81
N VAL A 128 9.53 1.49 7.55
CA VAL A 128 8.61 2.62 7.32
C VAL A 128 8.27 3.28 8.66
N VAL A 129 8.14 4.60 8.64
CA VAL A 129 7.62 5.40 9.76
C VAL A 129 6.48 6.26 9.26
N PHE A 130 5.37 6.21 9.98
CA PHE A 130 4.23 7.12 9.78
C PHE A 130 4.27 8.25 10.80
N ALA A 131 3.84 9.44 10.38
CA ALA A 131 3.73 10.60 11.26
C ALA A 131 2.56 11.52 10.83
N ASP A 132 2.06 12.30 11.77
CA ASP A 132 1.05 13.34 11.51
C ASP A 132 1.67 14.71 11.19
N HIS A 133 2.97 14.85 11.39
CA HIS A 133 3.77 16.04 11.11
C HIS A 133 5.10 15.68 10.46
N ALA A 134 5.80 16.69 9.93
CA ALA A 134 7.11 16.48 9.33
C ALA A 134 8.15 16.13 10.42
N LEU A 135 8.87 15.04 10.19
CA LEU A 135 9.97 14.58 11.05
C LEU A 135 11.32 15.03 10.46
N ASP A 136 12.25 15.35 11.36
CA ASP A 136 13.64 15.66 10.97
C ASP A 136 14.45 14.36 10.82
N ILE A 137 14.41 13.79 9.64
CA ILE A 137 15.12 12.56 9.28
C ILE A 137 16.12 12.89 8.18
N ASP A 138 17.37 12.43 8.34
CA ASP A 138 18.39 12.60 7.31
C ASP A 138 17.91 11.96 5.98
N ASN A 139 17.79 12.79 4.94
CA ASN A 139 17.41 12.35 3.59
C ASN A 139 18.31 11.26 3.01
N GLY A 140 19.56 11.18 3.46
CA GLY A 140 20.49 10.12 3.07
C GLY A 140 20.03 8.72 3.48
N ARG A 141 19.25 8.63 4.57
CA ARG A 141 18.68 7.38 5.10
C ARG A 141 17.38 6.97 4.42
N LEU A 142 16.68 7.92 3.76
CA LEU A 142 15.37 7.70 3.17
C LEU A 142 15.45 7.22 1.73
N TYR A 143 14.65 6.22 1.40
CA TYR A 143 14.37 5.80 0.04
C TYR A 143 13.29 6.70 -0.59
N ALA A 144 12.23 6.98 0.15
CA ALA A 144 11.12 7.82 -0.29
C ALA A 144 10.45 8.51 0.90
N THR A 145 9.88 9.67 0.64
CA THR A 145 8.97 10.38 1.55
C THR A 145 7.69 10.70 0.80
N VAL A 146 6.57 10.25 1.34
CA VAL A 146 5.24 10.56 0.82
C VAL A 146 4.53 11.44 1.83
N SER A 147 4.02 12.60 1.39
CA SER A 147 3.16 13.46 2.20
C SER A 147 1.80 13.63 1.54
N LYS A 148 0.79 13.96 2.33
CA LYS A 148 -0.55 14.29 1.80
C LYS A 148 -0.51 15.42 0.80
N ASP A 149 0.32 16.43 1.04
CA ASP A 149 0.48 17.60 0.16
C ASP A 149 1.10 17.19 -1.18
N ASN A 150 2.14 16.36 -1.18
CA ASN A 150 2.76 15.85 -2.41
C ASN A 150 1.80 14.99 -3.23
N VAL A 151 0.96 14.19 -2.59
CA VAL A 151 -0.05 13.38 -3.26
C VAL A 151 -1.13 14.27 -3.87
N ALA A 152 -1.58 15.29 -3.15
CA ALA A 152 -2.56 16.26 -3.65
C ALA A 152 -2.01 17.05 -4.85
N GLU A 153 -0.77 17.53 -4.76
CA GLU A 153 -0.08 18.24 -5.85
C GLU A 153 0.09 17.34 -7.09
N SER A 154 0.51 16.11 -6.92
CA SER A 154 0.65 15.14 -8.02
C SER A 154 -0.70 14.85 -8.68
N SER A 155 -1.77 14.74 -7.91
CA SER A 155 -3.13 14.56 -8.41
C SER A 155 -3.63 15.78 -9.19
N GLN A 156 -3.30 16.99 -8.73
CA GLN A 156 -3.62 18.24 -9.42
C GLN A 156 -2.88 18.35 -10.76
N ILE A 157 -1.57 18.10 -10.78
CA ILE A 157 -0.75 18.07 -12.00
C ILE A 157 -1.34 17.08 -13.02
N PHE A 158 -1.73 15.88 -12.56
CA PHE A 158 -2.36 14.90 -13.43
C PHE A 158 -3.69 15.39 -14.02
N THR A 159 -4.52 16.02 -13.20
CA THR A 159 -5.80 16.61 -13.64
C THR A 159 -5.59 17.76 -14.64
N ASP A 160 -4.61 18.61 -14.39
CA ASP A 160 -4.26 19.74 -15.28
C ASP A 160 -3.69 19.26 -16.62
N MET A 161 -2.96 18.14 -16.63
CA MET A 161 -2.48 17.52 -17.86
C MET A 161 -3.59 16.82 -18.65
N MET A 162 -4.53 16.16 -17.96
CA MET A 162 -5.62 15.41 -18.60
C MET A 162 -6.72 16.32 -19.13
N GLY A 163 -6.97 17.50 -18.51
CA GLY A 163 -8.02 18.42 -18.92
C GLY A 163 -7.95 18.84 -20.39
N PRO A 164 -6.83 19.36 -20.90
CA PRO A 164 -6.66 19.70 -22.31
C PRO A 164 -6.82 18.52 -23.26
N MET A 165 -6.37 17.30 -22.87
CA MET A 165 -6.53 16.10 -23.68
C MET A 165 -8.00 15.70 -23.86
N VAL A 166 -8.79 15.80 -22.79
CA VAL A 166 -10.23 15.50 -22.84
C VAL A 166 -10.95 16.50 -23.73
N VAL A 167 -10.65 17.80 -23.61
CA VAL A 167 -11.23 18.86 -24.47
C VAL A 167 -10.87 18.61 -25.92
N MET A 168 -9.62 18.27 -26.23
CA MET A 168 -9.19 17.95 -27.59
C MET A 168 -9.92 16.73 -28.18
N LEU A 169 -10.10 15.67 -27.38
CA LEU A 169 -10.85 14.47 -27.77
C LEU A 169 -12.32 14.80 -28.09
N VAL A 170 -12.96 15.61 -27.27
CA VAL A 170 -14.34 16.06 -27.48
C VAL A 170 -14.45 16.89 -28.76
N ALA A 171 -13.52 17.82 -29.00
CA ALA A 171 -13.50 18.66 -30.21
C ALA A 171 -13.31 17.81 -31.47
N ILE A 172 -12.39 16.85 -31.46
CA ILE A 172 -12.17 15.92 -32.59
C ILE A 172 -13.43 15.07 -32.86
N SER A 173 -14.05 14.55 -31.78
CA SER A 173 -15.26 13.75 -31.89
C SER A 173 -16.43 14.54 -32.49
N ALA A 174 -16.60 15.81 -32.10
CA ALA A 174 -17.60 16.70 -32.66
C ALA A 174 -17.36 17.01 -34.14
N LEU A 175 -16.08 17.19 -34.52
CA LEU A 175 -15.68 17.38 -35.93
C LEU A 175 -16.01 16.15 -36.80
N ILE A 176 -15.65 14.97 -36.31
CA ILE A 176 -15.96 13.70 -37.01
C ILE A 176 -17.48 13.54 -37.16
N PHE A 177 -18.22 13.81 -36.06
CA PHE A 177 -19.68 13.74 -36.09
C PHE A 177 -20.29 14.68 -37.17
N MET A 178 -19.81 15.93 -37.25
CA MET A 178 -20.25 16.88 -38.26
C MET A 178 -19.96 16.37 -39.69
N ILE A 179 -18.78 15.78 -39.93
CA ILE A 179 -18.41 15.25 -41.24
C ILE A 179 -19.28 14.05 -41.63
N VAL A 180 -19.63 13.19 -40.68
CA VAL A 180 -20.45 11.99 -40.96
C VAL A 180 -21.91 12.34 -41.19
N MET A 181 -22.39 13.42 -40.57
CA MET A 181 -23.80 13.86 -40.72
C MET A 181 -24.05 14.76 -41.92
N TYR A 182 -23.01 15.25 -42.61
CA TYR A 182 -23.12 16.10 -43.80
C TYR A 182 -22.96 15.26 -45.08
#